data_6e4b1e8ec8c643c43e8c53530b3a2920
#
_entry.id   6e4b1e8ec8c643c43e8c53530b3a2920
#
_cell.length_a   1.000
_cell.length_b   1.000
_cell.length_c   1.000
_cell.angle_alpha   90.00
_cell.angle_beta   90.00
_cell.angle_gamma   90.00
#
_symmetry.space_group_name_H-M   'P 1'
#
loop_
_entity.id
_entity.type
_entity.pdbx_description
1 polymer ?
#
loop_
_entity_poly.entity_id
_entity_poly.type
_entity_poly.pdbx_seq_one_letter_code
_entity_poly.pdbx_strand_id
1 'polypeptide(L)'
;MTATFSLRPLVADDADWIFEACQDLEIQKWTQIPRPYTREHAVGFAKTLAGDVEVWVIESDSAEKPYGVIGVHSINPATRIADIGYWCAPWGRRKGAIKNGLQLFIEKMKSRNDVGAIQATIAEPNIASRKTAETVGFTLVGSADRNCNCGGEDVSAVLYEITLKPSLL
;
A
#
# COMPACT_ATOMS: atom_id res chain seq x y z
N MET A 1 -26.31 -0.24 -5.17
CA MET A 1 -25.31 0.79 -5.57
C MET A 1 -23.91 0.24 -5.40
N THR A 2 -23.05 0.48 -6.36
CA THR A 2 -21.62 0.13 -6.25
C THR A 2 -20.94 1.20 -5.41
N ALA A 3 -20.14 0.77 -4.42
CA ALA A 3 -19.35 1.69 -3.60
C ALA A 3 -18.35 2.47 -4.47
N THR A 4 -18.25 3.77 -4.28
CA THR A 4 -17.26 4.63 -4.94
C THR A 4 -16.05 4.76 -4.05
N PHE A 5 -14.88 4.44 -4.62
CA PHE A 5 -13.60 4.58 -3.92
C PHE A 5 -12.88 5.86 -4.33
N SER A 6 -12.10 6.41 -3.42
CA SER A 6 -11.25 7.57 -3.66
C SER A 6 -9.92 7.45 -2.92
N LEU A 7 -8.94 8.22 -3.36
CA LEU A 7 -7.66 8.38 -2.68
C LEU A 7 -7.49 9.81 -2.21
N ARG A 8 -6.97 9.98 -1.01
CA ARG A 8 -6.49 11.24 -0.49
C ARG A 8 -5.16 11.10 0.25
N PRO A 9 -4.39 12.17 0.41
CA PRO A 9 -3.20 12.15 1.26
C PRO A 9 -3.55 11.79 2.70
N LEU A 10 -2.61 11.13 3.38
CA LEU A 10 -2.66 10.90 4.83
C LEU A 10 -2.63 12.23 5.59
N VAL A 11 -3.43 12.35 6.62
CA VAL A 11 -3.47 13.51 7.53
C VAL A 11 -3.38 13.07 8.99
N ALA A 12 -3.02 14.00 9.88
CA ALA A 12 -2.84 13.70 11.31
C ALA A 12 -4.07 13.08 11.97
N ASP A 13 -5.27 13.47 11.53
CA ASP A 13 -6.53 12.94 12.06
C ASP A 13 -6.79 11.47 11.71
N ASP A 14 -6.00 10.88 10.83
CA ASP A 14 -6.07 9.44 10.50
C ASP A 14 -5.54 8.54 11.62
N ALA A 15 -4.86 9.07 12.63
CA ALA A 15 -4.22 8.29 13.67
C ALA A 15 -5.18 7.32 14.39
N ASP A 16 -6.43 7.71 14.61
CA ASP A 16 -7.38 6.90 15.38
C ASP A 16 -7.78 5.61 14.65
N TRP A 17 -8.17 5.71 13.38
CA TRP A 17 -8.53 4.52 12.60
C TRP A 17 -7.31 3.66 12.27
N ILE A 18 -6.13 4.26 12.07
CA ILE A 18 -4.87 3.53 11.86
C ILE A 18 -4.51 2.73 13.12
N PHE A 19 -4.61 3.34 14.30
CA PHE A 19 -4.39 2.63 15.56
C PHE A 19 -5.30 1.42 15.70
N GLU A 20 -6.60 1.58 15.42
CA GLU A 20 -7.58 0.49 15.44
C GLU A 20 -7.25 -0.60 14.41
N ALA A 21 -6.96 -0.23 13.17
CA ALA A 21 -6.65 -1.17 12.10
C ALA A 21 -5.38 -1.98 12.40
N CYS A 22 -4.35 -1.36 12.93
CA CYS A 22 -3.06 -1.99 13.18
C CYS A 22 -3.03 -2.89 14.44
N GLN A 23 -4.15 -3.03 15.17
CA GLN A 23 -4.34 -4.11 16.16
C GLN A 23 -4.58 -5.46 15.49
N ASP A 24 -4.90 -5.48 14.20
CA ASP A 24 -5.18 -6.70 13.44
C ASP A 24 -3.94 -7.57 13.26
N LEU A 25 -4.07 -8.86 13.55
CA LEU A 25 -2.95 -9.80 13.49
C LEU A 25 -2.43 -10.05 12.07
N GLU A 26 -3.27 -9.96 11.05
CA GLU A 26 -2.85 -10.11 9.65
C GLU A 26 -2.03 -8.90 9.19
N ILE A 27 -2.40 -7.67 9.57
CA ILE A 27 -1.57 -6.49 9.31
C ILE A 27 -0.22 -6.64 10.02
N GLN A 28 -0.21 -7.03 11.29
CA GLN A 28 1.01 -7.22 12.06
C GLN A 28 1.90 -8.33 11.47
N LYS A 29 1.30 -9.39 10.94
CA LYS A 29 2.00 -10.52 10.32
C LYS A 29 2.78 -10.11 9.06
N TRP A 30 2.19 -9.28 8.21
CA TRP A 30 2.71 -8.99 6.88
C TRP A 30 3.43 -7.64 6.75
N THR A 31 3.51 -6.88 7.84
CA THR A 31 4.13 -5.54 7.84
C THR A 31 5.24 -5.41 8.87
N GLN A 32 5.96 -4.31 8.79
CA GLN A 32 7.05 -3.96 9.71
C GLN A 32 6.58 -3.06 10.86
N ILE A 33 5.27 -2.92 11.07
CA ILE A 33 4.77 -2.06 12.16
C ILE A 33 5.26 -2.54 13.51
N PRO A 34 5.50 -1.63 14.47
CA PRO A 34 5.90 -1.99 15.83
C PRO A 34 4.88 -2.90 16.51
N ARG A 35 5.37 -3.76 17.40
CA ARG A 35 4.56 -4.67 18.23
C ARG A 35 5.00 -4.63 19.70
N PRO A 36 4.06 -4.36 20.62
CA PRO A 36 2.66 -4.00 20.39
C PRO A 36 2.51 -2.67 19.65
N TYR A 37 1.46 -2.52 18.83
CA TYR A 37 1.17 -1.26 18.15
C TYR A 37 0.42 -0.32 19.10
N THR A 38 0.97 0.86 19.33
CA THR A 38 0.43 1.84 20.26
C THR A 38 -0.19 3.03 19.53
N ARG A 39 -0.96 3.83 20.26
CA ARG A 39 -1.53 5.08 19.72
C ARG A 39 -0.44 6.07 19.30
N GLU A 40 0.68 6.12 20.03
CA GLU A 40 1.83 6.96 19.69
C GLU A 40 2.47 6.54 18.36
N HIS A 41 2.50 5.25 18.04
CA HIS A 41 2.94 4.76 16.75
C HIS A 41 2.03 5.26 15.62
N ALA A 42 0.72 5.22 15.82
CA ALA A 42 -0.25 5.71 14.81
C ALA A 42 -0.14 7.23 14.64
N VAL A 43 -0.02 7.99 15.71
CA VAL A 43 0.20 9.45 15.67
C VAL A 43 1.52 9.77 14.95
N GLY A 44 2.59 9.04 15.25
CA GLY A 44 3.89 9.20 14.58
C GLY A 44 3.78 8.94 13.09
N PHE A 45 3.17 7.83 12.69
CA PHE A 45 2.93 7.49 11.29
C PHE A 45 2.11 8.56 10.55
N ALA A 46 0.99 8.98 11.14
CA ALA A 46 0.10 9.97 10.52
C ALA A 46 0.73 11.37 10.35
N LYS A 47 1.71 11.71 11.20
CA LYS A 47 2.42 13.00 11.13
C LYS A 47 3.67 12.99 10.27
N THR A 48 4.40 11.87 10.23
CA THR A 48 5.76 11.80 9.65
C THR A 48 5.88 10.83 8.49
N LEU A 49 4.79 10.20 8.06
CA LEU A 49 4.77 9.16 7.03
C LEU A 49 5.64 7.93 7.34
N ALA A 50 6.24 7.87 8.52
CA ALA A 50 7.08 6.76 9.02
C ALA A 50 8.13 6.25 8.01
N GLY A 51 8.77 7.17 7.30
CA GLY A 51 9.82 6.86 6.31
C GLY A 51 9.35 6.75 4.87
N ASP A 52 8.04 6.74 4.62
CA ASP A 52 7.50 6.83 3.28
C ASP A 52 7.61 8.27 2.74
N VAL A 53 7.80 8.42 1.42
CA VAL A 53 7.83 9.73 0.78
C VAL A 53 6.42 10.32 0.61
N GLU A 54 5.43 9.46 0.47
CA GLU A 54 4.01 9.82 0.48
C GLU A 54 3.14 8.62 0.87
N VAL A 55 1.99 8.88 1.49
CA VAL A 55 1.00 7.86 1.84
C VAL A 55 -0.38 8.31 1.38
N TRP A 56 -1.06 7.41 0.69
CA TRP A 56 -2.40 7.60 0.17
C TRP A 56 -3.40 6.76 0.96
N VAL A 57 -4.46 7.39 1.44
CA VAL A 57 -5.56 6.76 2.18
C VAL A 57 -6.65 6.36 1.20
N ILE A 58 -7.14 5.12 1.33
CA ILE A 58 -8.24 4.58 0.51
C ILE A 58 -9.54 4.79 1.27
N GLU A 59 -10.44 5.57 0.70
CA GLU A 59 -11.76 5.85 1.24
C GLU A 59 -12.87 5.29 0.34
N SER A 60 -14.07 5.21 0.90
CA SER A 60 -15.28 4.91 0.15
C SER A 60 -16.47 5.70 0.70
N ASP A 61 -17.36 6.11 -0.18
CA ASP A 61 -18.62 6.76 0.16
C ASP A 61 -19.58 5.87 0.99
N SER A 62 -19.35 4.58 0.99
CA SER A 62 -20.14 3.58 1.74
C SER A 62 -19.55 3.24 3.12
N ALA A 63 -18.47 3.91 3.53
CA ALA A 63 -17.75 3.57 4.76
C ALA A 63 -17.63 4.76 5.71
N GLU A 64 -17.80 4.49 7.00
CA GLU A 64 -17.54 5.47 8.06
C GLU A 64 -16.05 5.71 8.31
N LYS A 65 -15.21 4.73 7.99
CA LYS A 65 -13.75 4.75 8.21
C LYS A 65 -13.02 4.38 6.93
N PRO A 66 -11.81 4.92 6.69
CA PRO A 66 -10.96 4.50 5.58
C PRO A 66 -10.66 2.99 5.59
N TYR A 67 -10.39 2.46 4.43
CA TYR A 67 -10.21 1.02 4.23
C TYR A 67 -8.75 0.55 4.22
N GLY A 68 -7.81 1.45 4.08
CA GLY A 68 -6.40 1.09 4.04
C GLY A 68 -5.52 2.21 3.50
N VAL A 69 -4.26 1.88 3.27
CA VAL A 69 -3.27 2.82 2.75
C VAL A 69 -2.42 2.20 1.65
N ILE A 70 -1.90 3.08 0.79
CA ILE A 70 -0.81 2.79 -0.13
C ILE A 70 0.32 3.75 0.23
N GLY A 71 1.45 3.20 0.67
CA GLY A 71 2.67 3.94 0.99
C GLY A 71 3.65 3.89 -0.18
N VAL A 72 4.23 5.02 -0.54
CA VAL A 72 5.35 5.12 -1.47
C VAL A 72 6.63 5.20 -0.66
N HIS A 73 7.39 4.12 -0.63
CA HIS A 73 8.63 4.03 0.15
C HIS A 73 9.74 4.87 -0.47
N SER A 74 9.82 4.87 -1.78
CA SER A 74 10.80 5.67 -2.53
C SER A 74 10.38 5.87 -3.97
N ILE A 75 10.91 6.92 -4.59
CA ILE A 75 10.88 7.11 -6.04
C ILE A 75 12.32 7.30 -6.48
N ASN A 76 12.85 6.38 -7.29
CA ASN A 76 14.20 6.47 -7.78
C ASN A 76 14.26 7.46 -8.96
N PRO A 77 14.99 8.57 -8.85
CA PRO A 77 14.99 9.60 -9.90
C PRO A 77 15.69 9.16 -11.20
N ALA A 78 16.59 8.19 -11.13
CA ALA A 78 17.31 7.69 -12.31
C ALA A 78 16.49 6.67 -13.10
N THR A 79 15.82 5.74 -12.41
CA THR A 79 15.01 4.69 -13.05
C THR A 79 13.54 5.08 -13.18
N ARG A 80 13.10 6.11 -12.44
CA ARG A 80 11.71 6.53 -12.34
C ARG A 80 10.78 5.42 -11.83
N ILE A 81 11.30 4.56 -10.97
CA ILE A 81 10.53 3.48 -10.34
C ILE A 81 10.06 3.94 -8.95
N ALA A 82 8.76 3.83 -8.70
CA ALA A 82 8.17 3.99 -7.37
C ALA A 82 8.08 2.62 -6.69
N ASP A 83 8.68 2.48 -5.50
CA ASP A 83 8.54 1.29 -4.66
C ASP A 83 7.41 1.53 -3.67
N ILE A 84 6.43 0.63 -3.64
CA ILE A 84 5.21 0.79 -2.84
C ILE A 84 4.95 -0.41 -1.92
N GLY A 85 4.22 -0.13 -0.84
CA GLY A 85 3.55 -1.12 -0.02
C GLY A 85 2.11 -0.72 0.25
N TYR A 86 1.29 -1.65 0.67
CA TYR A 86 -0.11 -1.39 1.01
C TYR A 86 -0.62 -2.38 2.04
N TRP A 87 -1.61 -1.95 2.81
CA TRP A 87 -2.37 -2.83 3.69
C TRP A 87 -3.83 -2.41 3.78
N CYS A 88 -4.68 -3.37 4.13
CA CYS A 88 -6.12 -3.22 4.22
C CYS A 88 -6.58 -3.37 5.67
N ALA A 89 -7.36 -2.41 6.17
CA ALA A 89 -8.04 -2.54 7.46
C ALA A 89 -8.99 -3.76 7.45
N PRO A 90 -9.17 -4.43 8.60
CA PRO A 90 -10.02 -5.62 8.67
C PRO A 90 -11.42 -5.40 8.10
N TRP A 91 -12.01 -4.24 8.36
CA TRP A 91 -13.36 -3.87 7.86
C TRP A 91 -13.42 -3.52 6.36
N GLY A 92 -12.26 -3.35 5.71
CA GLY A 92 -12.14 -3.10 4.26
C GLY A 92 -11.93 -4.36 3.43
N ARG A 93 -11.65 -5.49 4.05
CA ARG A 93 -11.38 -6.76 3.36
C ARG A 93 -12.61 -7.27 2.61
N ARG A 94 -12.37 -7.97 1.49
CA ARG A 94 -13.42 -8.55 0.61
C ARG A 94 -14.39 -7.53 0.03
N LYS A 95 -14.09 -6.24 0.13
CA LYS A 95 -14.86 -5.14 -0.47
C LYS A 95 -14.21 -4.57 -1.71
N GLY A 96 -13.09 -5.13 -2.14
CA GLY A 96 -12.32 -4.63 -3.28
C GLY A 96 -11.54 -3.36 -3.00
N ALA A 97 -11.36 -2.98 -1.73
CA ALA A 97 -10.75 -1.71 -1.34
C ALA A 97 -9.33 -1.55 -1.90
N ILE A 98 -8.45 -2.53 -1.68
CA ILE A 98 -7.07 -2.44 -2.18
C ILE A 98 -7.01 -2.50 -3.71
N LYS A 99 -7.81 -3.37 -4.33
CA LYS A 99 -7.91 -3.43 -5.80
C LYS A 99 -8.27 -2.06 -6.39
N ASN A 100 -9.35 -1.46 -5.93
CA ASN A 100 -9.79 -0.15 -6.41
C ASN A 100 -8.80 0.96 -6.05
N GLY A 101 -8.26 0.94 -4.84
CA GLY A 101 -7.22 1.87 -4.40
C GLY A 101 -5.98 1.83 -5.28
N LEU A 102 -5.47 0.63 -5.60
CA LEU A 102 -4.33 0.46 -6.50
C LEU A 102 -4.64 0.91 -7.93
N GLN A 103 -5.83 0.65 -8.43
CA GLN A 103 -6.24 1.14 -9.77
C GLN A 103 -6.23 2.67 -9.82
N LEU A 104 -6.81 3.33 -8.82
CA LEU A 104 -6.79 4.80 -8.70
C LEU A 104 -5.36 5.33 -8.56
N PHE A 105 -4.53 4.66 -7.77
CA PHE A 105 -3.13 5.02 -7.59
C PHE A 105 -2.34 4.92 -8.89
N ILE A 106 -2.51 3.83 -9.64
CA ILE A 106 -1.87 3.63 -10.95
C ILE A 106 -2.25 4.76 -11.91
N GLU A 107 -3.54 5.10 -12.01
CA GLU A 107 -3.99 6.20 -12.86
C GLU A 107 -3.39 7.55 -12.43
N LYS A 108 -3.31 7.79 -11.12
CA LYS A 108 -2.65 8.98 -10.58
C LYS A 108 -1.16 9.04 -10.94
N MET A 109 -0.45 7.92 -10.87
CA MET A 109 0.97 7.85 -11.20
C MET A 109 1.24 8.06 -12.69
N LYS A 110 0.33 7.65 -13.58
CA LYS A 110 0.45 7.88 -15.04
C LYS A 110 0.54 9.35 -15.43
N SER A 111 -0.03 10.25 -14.62
CA SER A 111 0.04 11.71 -14.87
C SER A 111 1.32 12.36 -14.38
N ARG A 112 2.20 11.60 -13.72
CA ARG A 112 3.47 12.11 -13.15
C ARG A 112 4.63 11.91 -14.13
N ASN A 113 5.52 12.90 -14.17
CA ASN A 113 6.73 12.85 -15.00
C ASN A 113 7.89 12.10 -14.32
N ASP A 114 7.84 11.96 -12.99
CA ASP A 114 8.88 11.33 -12.17
C ASP A 114 8.67 9.83 -11.94
N VAL A 115 7.54 9.26 -12.41
CA VAL A 115 7.24 7.83 -12.26
C VAL A 115 6.99 7.20 -13.63
N GLY A 116 7.76 6.17 -13.96
CA GLY A 116 7.64 5.40 -15.20
C GLY A 116 7.22 3.95 -14.97
N ALA A 117 7.41 3.45 -13.76
CA ALA A 117 6.99 2.12 -13.33
C ALA A 117 6.72 2.10 -11.83
N ILE A 118 5.93 1.15 -11.38
CA ILE A 118 5.65 0.90 -9.96
C ILE A 118 6.10 -0.51 -9.64
N GLN A 119 6.83 -0.67 -8.55
CA GLN A 119 7.25 -1.97 -8.00
C GLN A 119 6.65 -2.19 -6.63
N ALA A 120 6.37 -3.46 -6.33
CA ALA A 120 5.97 -3.92 -5.01
C ALA A 120 6.74 -5.20 -4.65
N THR A 121 7.46 -5.17 -3.54
CA THR A 121 8.10 -6.36 -2.97
C THR A 121 7.11 -6.99 -2.00
N ILE A 122 6.69 -8.22 -2.29
CA ILE A 122 5.63 -8.93 -1.57
C ILE A 122 6.22 -10.23 -1.00
N ALA A 123 5.96 -10.51 0.28
CA ALA A 123 6.34 -11.77 0.88
C ALA A 123 5.80 -12.94 0.06
N GLU A 124 6.65 -13.89 -0.30
CA GLU A 124 6.29 -15.00 -1.18
C GLU A 124 5.04 -15.78 -0.70
N PRO A 125 4.88 -16.06 0.61
CA PRO A 125 3.69 -16.75 1.12
C PRO A 125 2.46 -15.85 1.27
N ASN A 126 2.54 -14.54 1.04
CA ASN A 126 1.38 -13.64 1.10
C ASN A 126 0.56 -13.70 -0.19
N ILE A 127 -0.14 -14.81 -0.38
CA ILE A 127 -0.89 -15.10 -1.62
C ILE A 127 -1.99 -14.07 -1.88
N ALA A 128 -2.65 -13.57 -0.86
CA ALA A 128 -3.72 -12.57 -1.00
C ALA A 128 -3.19 -11.27 -1.61
N SER A 129 -2.05 -10.76 -1.12
CA SER A 129 -1.41 -9.55 -1.65
C SER A 129 -0.91 -9.75 -3.09
N ARG A 130 -0.31 -10.92 -3.39
CA ARG A 130 0.17 -11.26 -4.73
C ARG A 130 -0.97 -11.29 -5.74
N LYS A 131 -2.08 -11.97 -5.41
CA LYS A 131 -3.28 -12.01 -6.27
C LYS A 131 -3.88 -10.62 -6.49
N THR A 132 -3.88 -9.77 -5.47
CA THR A 132 -4.36 -8.40 -5.61
C THR A 132 -3.51 -7.60 -6.59
N ALA A 133 -2.17 -7.68 -6.49
CA ALA A 133 -1.25 -7.05 -7.42
C ALA A 133 -1.49 -7.54 -8.86
N GLU A 134 -1.58 -8.85 -9.07
CA GLU A 134 -1.85 -9.45 -10.40
C GLU A 134 -3.18 -8.96 -10.98
N THR A 135 -4.22 -8.86 -10.16
CA THR A 135 -5.56 -8.42 -10.61
C THR A 135 -5.56 -6.99 -11.14
N VAL A 136 -4.70 -6.11 -10.66
CA VAL A 136 -4.60 -4.72 -11.13
C VAL A 136 -3.54 -4.51 -12.22
N GLY A 137 -2.90 -5.57 -12.69
CA GLY A 137 -2.00 -5.55 -13.84
C GLY A 137 -0.51 -5.60 -13.53
N PHE A 138 -0.12 -5.80 -12.28
CA PHE A 138 1.28 -6.11 -11.97
C PHE A 138 1.66 -7.48 -12.48
N THR A 139 2.88 -7.62 -12.97
CA THR A 139 3.47 -8.90 -13.39
C THR A 139 4.58 -9.30 -12.45
N LEU A 140 4.70 -10.61 -12.20
CA LEU A 140 5.79 -11.16 -11.42
C LEU A 140 7.10 -11.03 -12.22
N VAL A 141 8.08 -10.34 -11.66
CA VAL A 141 9.42 -10.19 -12.24
C VAL A 141 10.31 -11.37 -11.84
N GLY A 142 10.21 -11.81 -10.59
CA GLY A 142 11.02 -12.91 -10.04
C GLY A 142 11.20 -12.78 -8.53
N SER A 143 12.20 -13.46 -7.99
CA SER A 143 12.59 -13.29 -6.59
C SER A 143 13.09 -11.87 -6.36
N ALA A 144 12.73 -11.28 -5.23
CA ALA A 144 13.24 -9.98 -4.83
C ALA A 144 14.70 -10.09 -4.35
N ASP A 145 15.49 -9.03 -4.54
CA ASP A 145 16.88 -8.97 -4.07
C ASP A 145 16.99 -8.90 -2.53
N ARG A 146 15.89 -8.57 -1.88
CA ARG A 146 15.78 -8.50 -0.41
C ARG A 146 14.55 -9.26 0.06
N ASN A 147 14.65 -9.83 1.27
CA ASN A 147 13.49 -10.41 1.95
C ASN A 147 12.57 -9.32 2.52
N CYS A 148 11.33 -9.69 2.82
CA CYS A 148 10.42 -8.88 3.61
C CYS A 148 10.63 -9.16 5.11
N ASN A 149 10.70 -8.13 5.91
CA ASN A 149 10.53 -8.28 7.36
C ASN A 149 9.02 -8.33 7.64
N CYS A 150 8.53 -9.53 7.90
CA CYS A 150 7.11 -9.78 8.14
C CYS A 150 6.94 -10.23 9.58
N GLY A 151 6.29 -9.40 10.38
CA GLY A 151 6.05 -9.77 11.75
C GLY A 151 7.32 -9.89 12.61
N GLY A 152 8.43 -9.26 12.22
CA GLY A 152 9.74 -9.41 12.86
C GLY A 152 10.54 -10.60 12.32
N GLU A 153 9.99 -11.38 11.38
CA GLU A 153 10.67 -12.49 10.72
C GLU A 153 11.14 -12.10 9.33
N ASP A 154 12.28 -12.61 8.92
CA ASP A 154 12.85 -12.43 7.59
C ASP A 154 12.24 -13.48 6.64
N VAL A 155 11.41 -13.03 5.73
CA VAL A 155 10.61 -13.88 4.83
C VAL A 155 11.01 -13.64 3.39
N SER A 156 11.24 -14.71 2.61
CA SER A 156 11.51 -14.60 1.18
C SER A 156 10.41 -13.83 0.46
N ALA A 157 10.81 -13.02 -0.50
CA ALA A 157 9.93 -12.12 -1.19
C ALA A 157 10.06 -12.22 -2.71
N VAL A 158 9.02 -11.82 -3.39
CA VAL A 158 8.95 -11.72 -4.85
C VAL A 158 8.69 -10.28 -5.26
N LEU A 159 9.22 -9.91 -6.41
CA LEU A 159 9.07 -8.58 -7.00
C LEU A 159 7.98 -8.59 -8.06
N TYR A 160 7.06 -7.67 -7.92
CA TYR A 160 6.02 -7.36 -8.91
C TYR A 160 6.25 -5.98 -9.49
N GLU A 161 5.95 -5.81 -10.77
CA GLU A 161 6.11 -4.54 -11.47
C GLU A 161 4.96 -4.28 -12.43
N ILE A 162 4.61 -3.00 -12.56
CA ILE A 162 3.77 -2.50 -13.63
C ILE A 162 4.45 -1.30 -14.29
N THR A 163 4.66 -1.35 -15.61
CA THR A 163 5.16 -0.23 -16.40
C THR A 163 4.00 0.70 -16.74
N LEU A 164 4.19 1.98 -16.48
CA LEU A 164 3.19 3.01 -16.76
C LEU A 164 3.35 3.50 -18.19
N LYS A 165 2.28 3.42 -18.99
CA LYS A 165 2.22 4.12 -20.29
C LYS A 165 1.77 5.54 -20.00
N PRO A 166 2.40 6.56 -20.61
CA PRO A 166 1.90 7.93 -20.51
C PRO A 166 0.45 7.99 -20.94
N SER A 167 -0.38 8.73 -20.21
CA SER A 167 -1.73 9.05 -20.67
C SER A 167 -1.59 9.79 -21.99
N LEU A 168 -2.16 9.25 -23.05
CA LEU A 168 -2.28 9.99 -24.31
C LEU A 168 -3.27 11.14 -24.04
N LEU A 169 -2.74 12.37 -24.02
CA LEU A 169 -3.55 13.57 -24.02
C LEU A 169 -4.19 13.74 -25.41
#